data_3ff252b6657e8a8aa49fd7a40b4121e8
#
_entry.id   3ff252b6657e8a8aa49fd7a40b4121e8
#
_cell.length_a   1.000
_cell.length_b   1.000
_cell.length_c   1.000
_cell.angle_alpha   90.00
_cell.angle_beta   90.00
_cell.angle_gamma   90.00
#
_symmetry.space_group_name_H-M   'P 1'
#
loop_
_entity.id
_entity.type
_entity.pdbx_description
1 polymer ?
#
loop_
_entity_poly.entity_id
_entity_poly.type
_entity_poly.pdbx_seq_one_letter_code
_entity_poly.pdbx_strand_id
1 'polypeptide(L)'
;MATKISQDNPLSKITIFLIIISVIWVKLNVKPWEKGKVIDWDIVDYYDYLPALFIENDWTLSFVKKNEEYYYNNHIYWPQKTSEGNYVIKMSMGLSYLYLPFFWIGHLEAKIKGLPTDGFSQPYHKWIYLSAVFYFFIGLWFLRLFLLRWFRDKVVAIAIILLVLATNLFYYATHESAMSHVYTFSLFSVLIYLWDRWFAYNKLLTGMFIGFISGLIVLIRPINIIPVVVFPLFYNLIDIKQIKDRVVYLLTQYQQIILMVFFAILPWIPQFYYWHLNTGQWFYYSYGDEKFFFLKPQIINGLWSYRKGWLLYNPLMYLTILGIPVLWKYRRSLFWSYVIIFPLYIYVVFSWWCWWYGGSYGGRAMIDIYPVLIFALAAIIDRIFNLERSLRFFKYVSMIPAFMLIYWNILQIIQYRHTFLHYDSMTKEAYWKLFGKPALSDTAYWSLLSPPDYEKAKRGESEYP
;
A
#
# COMPACT_ATOMS: atom_id res chain seq x y z
N MET A 1 17.71 18.74 18.89
CA MET A 1 17.14 18.24 20.16
C MET A 1 15.65 18.04 19.97
N ALA A 2 15.15 16.80 19.88
CA ALA A 2 13.71 16.53 19.94
C ALA A 2 13.28 16.73 21.39
N THR A 3 12.47 17.75 21.65
CA THR A 3 11.83 17.96 22.94
C THR A 3 11.04 16.71 23.29
N LYS A 4 11.29 16.12 24.46
CA LYS A 4 10.46 15.06 25.04
C LYS A 4 9.03 15.62 25.20
N ILE A 5 8.19 15.46 24.17
CA ILE A 5 6.77 15.80 24.25
C ILE A 5 6.16 14.76 25.19
N SER A 6 5.47 15.20 26.23
CA SER A 6 4.80 14.36 27.23
C SER A 6 4.04 13.21 26.57
N GLN A 7 4.45 11.97 26.89
CA GLN A 7 3.93 10.73 26.26
C GLN A 7 2.63 10.21 26.91
N ASP A 8 2.08 10.93 27.90
CA ASP A 8 1.02 10.38 28.76
C ASP A 8 -0.42 10.56 28.28
N ASN A 9 -0.63 11.18 27.10
CA ASN A 9 -1.97 11.31 26.58
C ASN A 9 -2.33 10.06 25.74
N PRO A 10 -3.39 9.30 26.08
CA PRO A 10 -3.75 8.05 25.42
C PRO A 10 -4.52 8.23 24.10
N LEU A 11 -4.78 9.47 23.66
CA LEU A 11 -5.73 9.75 22.57
C LEU A 11 -5.38 9.03 21.28
N SER A 12 -4.11 9.08 20.83
CA SER A 12 -3.70 8.40 19.61
C SER A 12 -3.72 6.87 19.75
N LYS A 13 -3.53 6.32 20.96
CA LYS A 13 -3.72 4.88 21.21
C LYS A 13 -5.19 4.51 21.05
N ILE A 14 -6.08 5.23 21.73
CA ILE A 14 -7.54 5.01 21.66
C ILE A 14 -7.99 5.13 20.20
N THR A 15 -7.50 6.12 19.47
CA THR A 15 -7.78 6.30 18.02
C THR A 15 -7.45 5.05 17.22
N ILE A 16 -6.26 4.47 17.39
CA ILE A 16 -5.86 3.25 16.67
C ILE A 16 -6.81 2.09 17.02
N PHE A 17 -7.11 1.87 18.30
CA PHE A 17 -8.04 0.81 18.70
C PHE A 17 -9.43 0.99 18.11
N LEU A 18 -9.97 2.21 18.09
CA LEU A 18 -11.28 2.49 17.46
C LEU A 18 -11.26 2.26 15.95
N ILE A 19 -10.18 2.64 15.27
CA ILE A 19 -10.01 2.35 13.83
C ILE A 19 -9.98 0.83 13.60
N ILE A 20 -9.21 0.07 14.37
CA ILE A 20 -9.12 -1.39 14.22
C ILE A 20 -10.46 -2.05 14.50
N ILE A 21 -11.19 -1.63 15.54
CA ILE A 21 -12.55 -2.11 15.81
C ILE A 21 -13.47 -1.83 14.63
N SER A 22 -13.41 -0.62 14.05
CA SER A 22 -14.20 -0.25 12.87
C SER A 22 -13.84 -1.11 11.64
N VAL A 23 -12.55 -1.38 11.42
CA VAL A 23 -12.08 -2.28 10.34
C VAL A 23 -12.60 -3.69 10.55
N ILE A 24 -12.48 -4.24 11.76
CA ILE A 24 -12.99 -5.58 12.09
C ILE A 24 -14.52 -5.63 11.89
N TRP A 25 -15.22 -4.62 12.38
CA TRP A 25 -16.68 -4.55 12.23
C TRP A 25 -17.10 -4.57 10.76
N VAL A 26 -16.48 -3.75 9.90
CA VAL A 26 -16.76 -3.75 8.46
C VAL A 26 -16.49 -5.13 7.87
N LYS A 27 -15.32 -5.72 8.16
CA LYS A 27 -14.94 -7.04 7.64
C LYS A 27 -15.92 -8.14 8.02
N LEU A 28 -16.38 -8.16 9.27
CA LEU A 28 -17.35 -9.13 9.75
C LEU A 28 -18.76 -8.94 9.17
N ASN A 29 -19.06 -7.78 8.58
CA ASN A 29 -20.31 -7.54 7.86
C ASN A 29 -20.21 -7.78 6.35
N VAL A 30 -19.01 -7.62 5.76
CA VAL A 30 -18.79 -7.82 4.31
C VAL A 30 -18.60 -9.29 3.98
N LYS A 31 -17.81 -10.02 4.75
CA LYS A 31 -17.54 -11.46 4.69
C LYS A 31 -17.32 -12.03 3.28
N PRO A 32 -16.40 -11.51 2.47
CA PRO A 32 -16.21 -11.99 1.08
C PRO A 32 -15.74 -13.45 1.03
N TRP A 33 -15.16 -13.96 2.11
CA TRP A 33 -14.72 -15.35 2.23
C TRP A 33 -15.86 -16.37 2.19
N GLU A 34 -17.08 -15.99 2.56
CA GLU A 34 -18.26 -16.87 2.47
C GLU A 34 -18.63 -17.20 1.02
N LYS A 35 -18.16 -16.36 0.08
CA LYS A 35 -18.37 -16.49 -1.37
C LYS A 35 -17.11 -16.92 -2.11
N GLY A 36 -16.01 -17.26 -1.41
CA GLY A 36 -14.72 -17.58 -2.05
C GLY A 36 -14.09 -16.42 -2.82
N LYS A 37 -14.43 -15.16 -2.50
CA LYS A 37 -13.98 -13.96 -3.26
C LYS A 37 -12.92 -13.15 -2.53
N VAL A 38 -11.89 -13.80 -2.01
CA VAL A 38 -10.74 -13.12 -1.37
C VAL A 38 -9.47 -13.44 -2.12
N ILE A 39 -9.18 -14.72 -2.31
CA ILE A 39 -8.03 -15.18 -3.10
C ILE A 39 -8.52 -15.21 -4.55
N ASP A 40 -8.34 -14.07 -5.25
CA ASP A 40 -8.84 -13.84 -6.60
C ASP A 40 -7.98 -12.74 -7.27
N TRP A 41 -7.90 -12.69 -8.58
CA TRP A 41 -7.12 -11.73 -9.37
C TRP A 41 -5.65 -11.62 -8.89
N ASP A 42 -5.11 -10.43 -8.76
CA ASP A 42 -3.72 -10.19 -8.32
C ASP A 42 -3.37 -10.92 -7.00
N ILE A 43 -4.38 -11.21 -6.14
CA ILE A 43 -4.16 -11.86 -4.85
C ILE A 43 -3.80 -13.33 -5.04
N VAL A 44 -4.34 -14.01 -6.04
CA VAL A 44 -3.99 -15.39 -6.41
C VAL A 44 -2.48 -15.48 -6.64
N ASP A 45 -1.92 -14.62 -7.47
CA ASP A 45 -0.50 -14.61 -7.79
C ASP A 45 0.40 -14.42 -6.55
N TYR A 46 -0.02 -13.60 -5.58
CA TYR A 46 0.73 -13.47 -4.33
C TYR A 46 0.59 -14.68 -3.41
N TYR A 47 -0.51 -15.40 -3.51
CA TYR A 47 -0.88 -16.48 -2.61
C TYR A 47 -0.39 -17.85 -3.06
N ASP A 48 -0.37 -18.11 -4.36
CA ASP A 48 -0.19 -19.43 -4.97
C ASP A 48 1.12 -20.14 -4.58
N TYR A 49 2.14 -19.39 -4.19
CA TYR A 49 3.37 -19.98 -3.66
C TYR A 49 3.14 -20.88 -2.43
N LEU A 50 2.13 -20.56 -1.61
CA LEU A 50 1.87 -21.30 -0.37
C LEU A 50 1.24 -22.66 -0.65
N PRO A 51 0.10 -22.78 -1.36
CA PRO A 51 -0.45 -24.09 -1.65
C PRO A 51 0.43 -24.90 -2.61
N ALA A 52 1.13 -24.27 -3.57
CA ALA A 52 2.08 -24.98 -4.43
C ALA A 52 3.19 -25.65 -3.62
N LEU A 53 3.75 -24.97 -2.60
CA LEU A 53 4.82 -25.54 -1.76
C LEU A 53 4.28 -26.52 -0.72
N PHE A 54 3.21 -26.14 0.01
CA PHE A 54 2.82 -26.84 1.24
C PHE A 54 1.69 -27.85 1.07
N ILE A 55 0.95 -27.78 -0.06
CA ILE A 55 -0.13 -28.73 -0.39
C ILE A 55 0.31 -29.62 -1.54
N GLU A 56 0.68 -29.04 -2.68
CA GLU A 56 1.07 -29.77 -3.89
C GLU A 56 2.53 -30.29 -3.84
N ASN A 57 3.37 -29.74 -2.96
CA ASN A 57 4.81 -30.02 -2.85
C ASN A 57 5.55 -29.87 -4.20
N ASP A 58 5.09 -28.93 -5.03
CA ASP A 58 5.59 -28.75 -6.40
C ASP A 58 5.65 -27.25 -6.79
N TRP A 59 6.84 -26.66 -6.67
CA TRP A 59 7.09 -25.28 -7.09
C TRP A 59 7.23 -25.12 -8.61
N THR A 60 7.32 -26.24 -9.35
CA THR A 60 7.39 -26.19 -10.82
C THR A 60 6.02 -25.99 -11.45
N LEU A 61 4.94 -26.06 -10.65
CA LEU A 61 3.56 -25.98 -11.11
C LEU A 61 3.20 -27.03 -12.16
N SER A 62 3.88 -28.19 -12.16
CA SER A 62 3.63 -29.27 -13.14
C SER A 62 2.22 -29.85 -13.02
N PHE A 63 1.61 -29.76 -11.82
CA PHE A 63 0.21 -30.15 -11.60
C PHE A 63 -0.77 -29.24 -12.35
N VAL A 64 -0.48 -27.94 -12.50
CA VAL A 64 -1.29 -27.01 -13.31
C VAL A 64 -1.29 -27.44 -14.76
N LYS A 65 -0.14 -27.87 -15.29
CA LYS A 65 0.00 -28.34 -16.68
C LYS A 65 -0.88 -29.57 -16.98
N LYS A 66 -1.14 -30.43 -16.00
CA LYS A 66 -1.96 -31.62 -16.14
C LYS A 66 -3.45 -31.31 -16.27
N ASN A 67 -3.93 -30.19 -15.74
CA ASN A 67 -5.34 -29.80 -15.78
C ASN A 67 -5.51 -28.28 -15.90
N GLU A 68 -4.87 -27.72 -16.93
CA GLU A 68 -4.77 -26.27 -17.15
C GLU A 68 -6.14 -25.59 -17.20
N GLU A 69 -7.08 -26.18 -17.94
CA GLU A 69 -8.43 -25.62 -18.11
C GLU A 69 -9.16 -25.47 -16.76
N TYR A 70 -9.03 -26.45 -15.87
CA TYR A 70 -9.64 -26.39 -14.55
C TYR A 70 -9.09 -25.22 -13.74
N TYR A 71 -7.77 -25.06 -13.69
CA TYR A 71 -7.14 -24.02 -12.85
C TYR A 71 -7.42 -22.61 -13.38
N TYR A 72 -7.37 -22.41 -14.70
CA TYR A 72 -7.66 -21.11 -15.31
C TYR A 72 -9.15 -20.73 -15.19
N ASN A 73 -10.07 -21.66 -15.43
CA ASN A 73 -11.51 -21.38 -15.36
C ASN A 73 -12.00 -21.10 -13.94
N ASN A 74 -11.34 -21.65 -12.93
CA ASN A 74 -11.69 -21.42 -11.52
C ASN A 74 -10.87 -20.30 -10.87
N HIS A 75 -9.99 -19.62 -11.61
CA HIS A 75 -9.09 -18.59 -11.10
C HIS A 75 -8.18 -19.07 -9.93
N ILE A 76 -7.85 -20.36 -9.95
CA ILE A 76 -6.96 -21.01 -9.00
C ILE A 76 -5.67 -21.30 -9.76
N TYR A 77 -4.53 -20.81 -9.32
CA TYR A 77 -3.28 -20.85 -10.07
C TYR A 77 -3.40 -20.26 -11.48
N TRP A 78 -3.00 -19.01 -11.61
CA TRP A 78 -3.03 -18.30 -12.89
C TRP A 78 -1.62 -17.90 -13.37
N PRO A 79 -0.69 -18.87 -13.48
CA PRO A 79 0.69 -18.58 -13.84
C PRO A 79 0.83 -18.20 -15.31
N GLN A 80 1.90 -17.48 -15.62
CA GLN A 80 2.28 -17.16 -16.99
C GLN A 80 3.16 -18.28 -17.57
N LYS A 81 3.03 -18.53 -18.88
CA LYS A 81 3.91 -19.46 -19.61
C LYS A 81 5.20 -18.74 -19.97
N THR A 82 6.33 -19.38 -19.71
CA THR A 82 7.64 -18.98 -20.23
C THR A 82 7.80 -19.37 -21.70
N SER A 83 8.82 -18.83 -22.37
CA SER A 83 9.17 -19.22 -23.74
C SER A 83 9.47 -20.71 -23.90
N GLU A 84 9.87 -21.37 -22.82
CA GLU A 84 10.19 -22.82 -22.79
C GLU A 84 8.97 -23.68 -22.45
N GLY A 85 7.80 -23.06 -22.24
CA GLY A 85 6.56 -23.76 -21.88
C GLY A 85 6.44 -24.19 -20.43
N ASN A 86 7.29 -23.67 -19.54
CA ASN A 86 7.16 -23.80 -18.10
C ASN A 86 6.21 -22.73 -17.54
N TYR A 87 5.83 -22.88 -16.27
CA TYR A 87 4.93 -21.93 -15.59
C TYR A 87 5.68 -21.08 -14.59
N VAL A 88 5.33 -19.78 -14.54
CA VAL A 88 5.86 -18.84 -13.54
C VAL A 88 4.71 -17.97 -13.01
N ILE A 89 4.61 -17.86 -11.69
CA ILE A 89 3.70 -16.93 -11.03
C ILE A 89 4.18 -15.49 -11.30
N LYS A 90 3.26 -14.62 -11.71
CA LYS A 90 3.55 -13.25 -12.13
C LYS A 90 4.08 -12.38 -11.00
N MET A 91 3.38 -12.35 -9.88
CA MET A 91 3.79 -11.55 -8.71
C MET A 91 4.89 -12.27 -7.92
N SER A 92 5.77 -11.52 -7.26
CA SER A 92 6.80 -12.10 -6.41
C SER A 92 6.24 -12.61 -5.07
N MET A 93 6.92 -13.58 -4.47
CA MET A 93 6.47 -14.26 -3.25
C MET A 93 6.51 -13.42 -1.96
N GLY A 94 6.95 -12.16 -2.03
CA GLY A 94 7.14 -11.34 -0.82
C GLY A 94 5.91 -11.24 0.07
N LEU A 95 4.71 -11.17 -0.50
CA LEU A 95 3.47 -11.11 0.25
C LEU A 95 3.08 -12.49 0.83
N SER A 96 3.47 -13.59 0.19
CA SER A 96 3.27 -14.95 0.71
C SER A 96 3.89 -15.13 2.08
N TYR A 97 5.06 -14.52 2.37
CA TYR A 97 5.65 -14.58 3.71
C TYR A 97 4.74 -14.00 4.79
N LEU A 98 4.02 -12.94 4.47
CA LEU A 98 3.10 -12.30 5.40
C LEU A 98 1.78 -13.07 5.51
N TYR A 99 1.39 -13.78 4.48
CA TYR A 99 0.24 -14.69 4.49
C TYR A 99 0.51 -16.00 5.22
N LEU A 100 1.76 -16.48 5.23
CA LEU A 100 2.13 -17.81 5.71
C LEU A 100 1.56 -18.18 7.10
N PRO A 101 1.65 -17.33 8.15
CA PRO A 101 1.05 -17.67 9.44
C PRO A 101 -0.47 -17.87 9.36
N PHE A 102 -1.14 -17.05 8.56
CA PHE A 102 -2.59 -17.08 8.38
C PHE A 102 -3.05 -18.22 7.46
N PHE A 103 -2.22 -18.61 6.50
CA PHE A 103 -2.41 -19.83 5.71
C PHE A 103 -2.50 -21.06 6.62
N TRP A 104 -1.55 -21.20 7.56
CA TRP A 104 -1.55 -22.32 8.50
C TRP A 104 -2.71 -22.28 9.48
N ILE A 105 -3.16 -21.11 9.91
CA ILE A 105 -4.37 -20.99 10.74
C ILE A 105 -5.59 -21.44 9.92
N GLY A 106 -5.68 -21.03 8.64
CA GLY A 106 -6.73 -21.46 7.72
C GLY A 106 -6.70 -22.97 7.47
N HIS A 107 -5.52 -23.55 7.28
CA HIS A 107 -5.33 -24.98 7.10
C HIS A 107 -5.80 -25.77 8.34
N LEU A 108 -5.42 -25.32 9.52
CA LEU A 108 -5.86 -25.92 10.79
C LEU A 108 -7.39 -25.84 10.98
N GLU A 109 -7.99 -24.67 10.69
CA GLU A 109 -9.45 -24.50 10.75
C GLU A 109 -10.17 -25.41 9.75
N ALA A 110 -9.65 -25.55 8.52
CA ALA A 110 -10.20 -26.45 7.50
C ALA A 110 -10.18 -27.90 8.01
N LYS A 111 -9.05 -28.36 8.52
CA LYS A 111 -8.89 -29.70 9.09
C LYS A 111 -9.85 -29.97 10.26
N ILE A 112 -9.98 -29.05 11.21
CA ILE A 112 -10.87 -29.19 12.37
C ILE A 112 -12.34 -29.27 11.93
N LYS A 113 -12.72 -28.52 10.89
CA LYS A 113 -14.09 -28.48 10.37
C LYS A 113 -14.41 -29.60 9.34
N GLY A 114 -13.46 -30.45 8.99
CA GLY A 114 -13.64 -31.47 7.96
C GLY A 114 -13.83 -30.89 6.54
N LEU A 115 -13.34 -29.66 6.30
CA LEU A 115 -13.38 -29.00 5.00
C LEU A 115 -12.14 -29.38 4.17
N PRO A 116 -12.17 -29.21 2.82
CA PRO A 116 -11.01 -29.46 1.98
C PRO A 116 -9.77 -28.69 2.45
N THR A 117 -8.62 -29.39 2.55
CA THR A 117 -7.33 -28.82 2.93
C THR A 117 -6.47 -28.51 1.70
N ASP A 118 -7.12 -28.00 0.66
CA ASP A 118 -6.62 -27.74 -0.69
C ASP A 118 -5.90 -26.38 -0.86
N GLY A 119 -5.89 -25.56 0.19
CA GLY A 119 -5.37 -24.18 0.13
C GLY A 119 -6.41 -23.14 -0.30
N PHE A 120 -7.58 -23.54 -0.83
CA PHE A 120 -8.57 -22.61 -1.40
C PHE A 120 -9.96 -22.71 -0.78
N SER A 121 -10.20 -23.61 0.14
CA SER A 121 -11.47 -23.69 0.86
C SER A 121 -11.71 -22.45 1.75
N GLN A 122 -12.95 -22.23 2.17
CA GLN A 122 -13.42 -21.04 2.89
C GLN A 122 -12.51 -20.56 4.05
N PRO A 123 -11.94 -21.43 4.92
CA PRO A 123 -11.06 -20.98 5.99
C PRO A 123 -9.80 -20.24 5.51
N TYR A 124 -9.21 -20.64 4.37
CA TYR A 124 -8.05 -19.94 3.82
C TYR A 124 -8.41 -18.54 3.36
N HIS A 125 -9.48 -18.37 2.58
CA HIS A 125 -10.00 -17.05 2.21
C HIS A 125 -10.24 -16.17 3.43
N LYS A 126 -10.85 -16.72 4.49
CA LYS A 126 -11.15 -16.00 5.74
C LYS A 126 -9.87 -15.48 6.40
N TRP A 127 -8.88 -16.34 6.62
CA TRP A 127 -7.70 -15.96 7.36
C TRP A 127 -6.75 -15.06 6.57
N ILE A 128 -6.63 -15.26 5.25
CA ILE A 128 -5.90 -14.35 4.38
C ILE A 128 -6.55 -12.95 4.39
N TYR A 129 -7.89 -12.86 4.34
CA TYR A 129 -8.59 -11.59 4.45
C TYR A 129 -8.40 -10.91 5.80
N LEU A 130 -8.40 -11.67 6.89
CA LEU A 130 -8.24 -11.14 8.24
C LEU A 130 -6.78 -10.79 8.58
N SER A 131 -5.80 -11.38 7.91
CA SER A 131 -4.37 -11.10 8.15
C SER A 131 -4.02 -9.61 8.06
N ALA A 132 -4.67 -8.88 7.16
CA ALA A 132 -4.48 -7.45 7.01
C ALA A 132 -4.78 -6.65 8.29
N VAL A 133 -5.71 -7.11 9.15
CA VAL A 133 -6.02 -6.42 10.43
C VAL A 133 -4.78 -6.39 11.33
N PHE A 134 -4.07 -7.52 11.42
CA PHE A 134 -2.87 -7.64 12.22
C PHE A 134 -1.76 -6.71 11.73
N TYR A 135 -1.45 -6.77 10.42
CA TYR A 135 -0.41 -5.92 9.86
C TYR A 135 -0.79 -4.45 9.89
N PHE A 136 -2.04 -4.11 9.62
CA PHE A 136 -2.52 -2.73 9.69
C PHE A 136 -2.41 -2.14 11.10
N PHE A 137 -2.75 -2.92 12.13
CA PHE A 137 -2.51 -2.51 13.51
C PHE A 137 -1.04 -2.21 13.78
N ILE A 138 -0.12 -3.11 13.38
CA ILE A 138 1.32 -2.92 13.50
C ILE A 138 1.75 -1.63 12.77
N GLY A 139 1.32 -1.45 11.52
CA GLY A 139 1.65 -0.26 10.74
C GLY A 139 1.23 1.03 11.41
N LEU A 140 -0.02 1.13 11.85
CA LEU A 140 -0.53 2.32 12.55
C LEU A 140 0.17 2.55 13.89
N TRP A 141 0.50 1.49 14.61
CA TRP A 141 1.20 1.58 15.89
C TRP A 141 2.61 2.16 15.74
N PHE A 142 3.40 1.64 14.80
CA PHE A 142 4.76 2.13 14.55
C PHE A 142 4.75 3.52 13.91
N LEU A 143 3.82 3.81 13.01
CA LEU A 143 3.62 5.15 12.47
C LEU A 143 3.32 6.17 13.58
N ARG A 144 2.44 5.82 14.53
CA ARG A 144 2.17 6.60 15.72
C ARG A 144 3.46 6.85 16.51
N LEU A 145 4.23 5.80 16.83
CA LEU A 145 5.47 5.93 17.60
C LEU A 145 6.49 6.87 16.91
N PHE A 146 6.57 6.79 15.58
CA PHE A 146 7.40 7.69 14.80
C PHE A 146 6.90 9.13 14.88
N LEU A 147 5.61 9.38 14.65
CA LEU A 147 5.01 10.72 14.62
C LEU A 147 5.07 11.44 15.98
N LEU A 148 4.96 10.69 17.09
CA LEU A 148 5.07 11.23 18.45
C LEU A 148 6.44 11.86 18.77
N ARG A 149 7.47 11.58 17.98
CA ARG A 149 8.76 12.26 18.10
C ARG A 149 8.73 13.71 17.61
N TRP A 150 7.77 14.01 16.72
CA TRP A 150 7.68 15.28 16.01
C TRP A 150 6.44 16.10 16.38
N PHE A 151 5.37 15.44 16.80
CA PHE A 151 4.05 16.03 16.99
C PHE A 151 3.43 15.59 18.32
N ARG A 152 2.54 16.44 18.85
CA ARG A 152 1.75 16.13 20.06
C ARG A 152 0.74 15.03 19.79
N ASP A 153 0.43 14.24 20.80
CA ASP A 153 -0.46 13.07 20.71
C ASP A 153 -1.80 13.37 20.02
N LYS A 154 -2.46 14.48 20.34
CA LYS A 154 -3.72 14.88 19.68
C LYS A 154 -3.57 15.17 18.18
N VAL A 155 -2.42 15.71 17.75
CA VAL A 155 -2.13 15.95 16.33
C VAL A 155 -1.95 14.62 15.62
N VAL A 156 -1.22 13.69 16.24
CA VAL A 156 -1.03 12.33 15.73
C VAL A 156 -2.35 11.60 15.61
N ALA A 157 -3.22 11.69 16.64
CA ALA A 157 -4.55 11.07 16.62
C ALA A 157 -5.38 11.56 15.41
N ILE A 158 -5.49 12.87 15.23
CA ILE A 158 -6.28 13.46 14.15
C ILE A 158 -5.67 13.13 12.77
N ALA A 159 -4.34 13.20 12.64
CA ALA A 159 -3.67 12.88 11.39
C ALA A 159 -3.91 11.41 10.99
N ILE A 160 -3.87 10.48 11.94
CA ILE A 160 -4.16 9.04 11.68
C ILE A 160 -5.63 8.85 11.31
N ILE A 161 -6.58 9.48 12.02
CA ILE A 161 -8.02 9.40 11.67
C ILE A 161 -8.24 9.85 10.24
N LEU A 162 -7.73 11.01 9.88
CA LEU A 162 -7.91 11.57 8.53
C LEU A 162 -7.23 10.71 7.48
N LEU A 163 -5.99 10.28 7.71
CA LEU A 163 -5.27 9.42 6.78
C LEU A 163 -6.05 8.13 6.49
N VAL A 164 -6.62 7.52 7.52
CA VAL A 164 -7.35 6.25 7.35
C VAL A 164 -8.74 6.48 6.79
N LEU A 165 -9.56 7.34 7.42
CA LEU A 165 -10.99 7.43 7.11
C LEU A 165 -11.32 8.34 5.93
N ALA A 166 -10.44 9.30 5.59
CA ALA A 166 -10.68 10.25 4.50
C ALA A 166 -9.85 9.93 3.24
N THR A 167 -9.32 8.70 3.12
CA THR A 167 -8.60 8.23 1.93
C THR A 167 -8.95 6.78 1.58
N ASN A 168 -8.49 6.34 0.42
CA ASN A 168 -8.66 4.96 -0.05
C ASN A 168 -7.98 3.90 0.86
N LEU A 169 -7.14 4.31 1.82
CA LEU A 169 -6.53 3.40 2.79
C LEU A 169 -7.59 2.61 3.58
N PHE A 170 -8.72 3.22 3.93
CA PHE A 170 -9.81 2.53 4.63
C PHE A 170 -10.43 1.43 3.77
N TYR A 171 -10.63 1.70 2.48
CA TYR A 171 -11.14 0.68 1.54
C TYR A 171 -10.20 -0.53 1.46
N TYR A 172 -8.89 -0.29 1.27
CA TYR A 172 -7.89 -1.37 1.21
C TYR A 172 -7.65 -2.04 2.57
N ALA A 173 -7.93 -1.40 3.69
CA ALA A 173 -7.90 -2.04 5.00
C ALA A 173 -9.14 -2.92 5.27
N THR A 174 -10.26 -2.67 4.59
CA THR A 174 -11.57 -3.31 4.88
C THR A 174 -12.05 -4.26 3.79
N HIS A 175 -12.04 -3.88 2.51
CA HIS A 175 -12.67 -4.60 1.41
C HIS A 175 -11.68 -5.43 0.58
N GLU A 176 -10.70 -4.80 -0.05
CA GLU A 176 -9.65 -5.49 -0.79
C GLU A 176 -8.38 -5.64 0.05
N SER A 177 -8.55 -6.11 1.26
CA SER A 177 -7.52 -6.07 2.27
C SER A 177 -6.41 -7.12 2.11
N ALA A 178 -6.61 -8.13 1.29
CA ALA A 178 -5.56 -9.06 0.90
C ALA A 178 -4.63 -8.51 -0.19
N MET A 179 -4.91 -7.31 -0.77
CA MET A 179 -3.97 -6.65 -1.67
C MET A 179 -2.71 -6.14 -0.94
N SER A 180 -1.60 -6.06 -1.65
CA SER A 180 -0.28 -5.71 -1.09
C SER A 180 -0.19 -4.37 -0.36
N HIS A 181 -1.07 -3.41 -0.67
CA HIS A 181 -0.95 -2.01 -0.24
C HIS A 181 -0.99 -1.79 1.27
N VAL A 182 -1.87 -2.50 2.00
CA VAL A 182 -1.93 -2.40 3.47
C VAL A 182 -0.67 -2.96 4.12
N TYR A 183 -0.13 -4.02 3.55
CA TYR A 183 1.09 -4.66 4.06
C TYR A 183 2.32 -3.79 3.80
N THR A 184 2.47 -3.25 2.59
CA THR A 184 3.58 -2.34 2.26
C THR A 184 3.51 -1.04 3.06
N PHE A 185 2.31 -0.43 3.21
CA PHE A 185 2.08 0.68 4.14
C PHE A 185 2.56 0.35 5.55
N SER A 186 2.21 -0.84 6.05
CA SER A 186 2.53 -1.27 7.41
C SER A 186 4.02 -1.50 7.58
N LEU A 187 4.64 -2.25 6.68
CA LEU A 187 6.09 -2.49 6.69
C LEU A 187 6.88 -1.18 6.55
N PHE A 188 6.44 -0.26 5.70
CA PHE A 188 7.11 1.02 5.54
C PHE A 188 6.95 1.91 6.78
N SER A 189 5.81 1.85 7.46
CA SER A 189 5.60 2.52 8.75
C SER A 189 6.58 2.00 9.83
N VAL A 190 6.79 0.69 9.86
CA VAL A 190 7.80 0.06 10.73
C VAL A 190 9.20 0.51 10.33
N LEU A 191 9.50 0.50 9.03
CA LEU A 191 10.82 0.84 8.50
C LEU A 191 11.26 2.26 8.86
N ILE A 192 10.38 3.28 8.68
CA ILE A 192 10.72 4.67 9.03
C ILE A 192 10.97 4.84 10.54
N TYR A 193 10.20 4.13 11.37
CA TYR A 193 10.46 4.11 12.82
C TYR A 193 11.81 3.45 13.15
N LEU A 194 12.15 2.33 12.53
CA LEU A 194 13.42 1.64 12.75
C LEU A 194 14.61 2.49 12.30
N TRP A 195 14.53 3.18 11.16
CA TRP A 195 15.57 4.12 10.74
C TRP A 195 15.78 5.24 11.74
N ASP A 196 14.69 5.83 12.26
CA ASP A 196 14.77 6.85 13.30
C ASP A 196 15.47 6.31 14.58
N ARG A 197 15.16 5.07 14.98
CA ARG A 197 15.81 4.42 16.13
C ARG A 197 17.28 4.09 15.86
N TRP A 198 17.60 3.66 14.65
CA TRP A 198 18.96 3.33 14.26
C TRP A 198 19.85 4.58 14.24
N PHE A 199 19.38 5.68 13.67
CA PHE A 199 20.11 6.96 13.72
C PHE A 199 20.29 7.49 15.15
N ALA A 200 19.40 7.16 16.08
CA ALA A 200 19.48 7.58 17.46
C ALA A 200 20.41 6.71 18.33
N TYR A 201 20.47 5.41 18.10
CA TYR A 201 21.11 4.45 18.99
C TYR A 201 22.13 3.53 18.32
N ASN A 202 22.20 3.49 17.01
CA ASN A 202 23.12 2.68 16.20
C ASN A 202 23.18 1.18 16.60
N LYS A 203 22.03 0.58 16.94
CA LYS A 203 21.98 -0.82 17.40
C LYS A 203 22.01 -1.79 16.23
N LEU A 204 22.88 -2.79 16.29
CA LEU A 204 23.06 -3.84 15.29
C LEU A 204 21.75 -4.57 14.96
N LEU A 205 21.01 -5.02 15.99
CA LEU A 205 19.71 -5.69 15.80
C LEU A 205 18.70 -4.84 15.02
N THR A 206 18.68 -3.52 15.28
CA THR A 206 17.83 -2.59 14.52
C THR A 206 18.25 -2.55 13.06
N GLY A 207 19.56 -2.59 12.75
CA GLY A 207 20.08 -2.67 11.39
C GLY A 207 19.66 -3.96 10.67
N MET A 208 19.72 -5.11 11.35
CA MET A 208 19.25 -6.40 10.80
C MET A 208 17.77 -6.33 10.40
N PHE A 209 16.89 -5.80 11.26
CA PHE A 209 15.47 -5.62 10.94
C PHE A 209 15.24 -4.62 9.81
N ILE A 210 16.00 -3.51 9.76
CA ILE A 210 15.94 -2.56 8.63
C ILE A 210 16.25 -3.29 7.33
N GLY A 211 17.34 -4.06 7.29
CA GLY A 211 17.70 -4.82 6.11
C GLY A 211 16.58 -5.77 5.67
N PHE A 212 16.15 -6.65 6.56
CA PHE A 212 15.13 -7.67 6.26
C PHE A 212 13.79 -7.03 5.78
N ILE A 213 13.29 -6.01 6.49
CA ILE A 213 12.04 -5.34 6.12
C ILE A 213 12.21 -4.58 4.79
N SER A 214 13.36 -3.94 4.55
CA SER A 214 13.65 -3.28 3.27
C SER A 214 13.63 -4.27 2.10
N GLY A 215 14.30 -5.42 2.25
CA GLY A 215 14.29 -6.49 1.25
C GLY A 215 12.88 -7.02 0.98
N LEU A 216 12.10 -7.22 2.03
CA LEU A 216 10.72 -7.71 1.92
C LEU A 216 9.80 -6.69 1.23
N ILE A 217 9.88 -5.40 1.58
CA ILE A 217 9.10 -4.33 0.93
C ILE A 217 9.38 -4.31 -0.58
N VAL A 218 10.66 -4.37 -0.98
CA VAL A 218 11.07 -4.35 -2.38
C VAL A 218 10.67 -5.64 -3.09
N LEU A 219 10.74 -6.78 -2.41
CA LEU A 219 10.28 -8.06 -2.95
C LEU A 219 8.77 -8.04 -3.19
N ILE A 220 7.94 -7.47 -2.29
CA ILE A 220 6.49 -7.35 -2.50
C ILE A 220 6.18 -6.43 -3.69
N ARG A 221 6.86 -5.28 -3.77
CA ARG A 221 6.66 -4.29 -4.85
C ARG A 221 7.97 -3.59 -5.18
N PRO A 222 8.63 -3.95 -6.30
CA PRO A 222 9.97 -3.42 -6.66
C PRO A 222 10.06 -1.88 -6.69
N ILE A 223 8.98 -1.18 -7.07
CA ILE A 223 8.94 0.30 -7.07
C ILE A 223 9.26 0.90 -5.69
N ASN A 224 8.98 0.18 -4.62
CA ASN A 224 9.22 0.63 -3.25
C ASN A 224 10.72 0.71 -2.89
N ILE A 225 11.63 0.33 -3.79
CA ILE A 225 13.06 0.64 -3.64
C ILE A 225 13.29 2.14 -3.47
N ILE A 226 12.45 2.98 -4.11
CA ILE A 226 12.55 4.43 -4.06
C ILE A 226 12.44 4.95 -2.62
N PRO A 227 11.32 4.78 -1.89
CA PRO A 227 11.23 5.27 -0.52
C PRO A 227 12.17 4.54 0.44
N VAL A 228 12.48 3.26 0.20
CA VAL A 228 13.40 2.47 1.02
C VAL A 228 14.82 3.07 1.01
N VAL A 229 15.32 3.46 -0.16
CA VAL A 229 16.68 4.04 -0.31
C VAL A 229 16.69 5.54 -0.01
N VAL A 230 15.69 6.28 -0.50
CA VAL A 230 15.68 7.74 -0.39
C VAL A 230 15.41 8.19 1.06
N PHE A 231 14.55 7.48 1.81
CA PHE A 231 14.21 7.91 3.17
C PHE A 231 15.45 8.04 4.08
N PRO A 232 16.33 7.05 4.26
CA PRO A 232 17.48 7.18 5.14
C PRO A 232 18.50 8.24 4.69
N LEU A 233 18.58 8.50 3.39
CA LEU A 233 19.49 9.52 2.86
C LEU A 233 19.04 10.93 3.26
N PHE A 234 17.75 11.21 3.22
CA PHE A 234 17.23 12.57 3.37
C PHE A 234 16.46 12.82 4.68
N TYR A 235 16.19 11.77 5.46
CA TYR A 235 15.52 11.91 6.75
C TYR A 235 16.41 12.66 7.75
N ASN A 236 15.78 13.57 8.49
CA ASN A 236 16.40 14.38 9.56
C ASN A 236 17.54 15.31 9.07
N LEU A 237 17.50 15.75 7.80
CA LEU A 237 18.36 16.82 7.31
C LEU A 237 17.67 18.18 7.50
N ILE A 238 18.41 19.17 7.98
CA ILE A 238 17.95 20.57 8.10
C ILE A 238 18.28 21.33 6.81
N ASP A 239 19.42 21.04 6.19
CA ASP A 239 19.87 21.61 4.94
C ASP A 239 20.25 20.47 3.99
N ILE A 240 19.94 20.63 2.70
CA ILE A 240 20.28 19.64 1.67
C ILE A 240 21.80 19.41 1.55
N LYS A 241 22.62 20.41 1.87
CA LYS A 241 24.07 20.30 1.86
C LYS A 241 24.58 19.21 2.81
N GLN A 242 23.82 18.89 3.87
CA GLN A 242 24.15 17.82 4.82
C GLN A 242 24.07 16.42 4.20
N ILE A 243 23.60 16.28 2.96
CA ILE A 243 23.57 14.97 2.26
C ILE A 243 24.99 14.38 2.16
N LYS A 244 26.02 15.21 1.92
CA LYS A 244 27.42 14.75 1.89
C LYS A 244 27.81 14.14 3.24
N ASP A 245 27.52 14.82 4.33
CA ASP A 245 27.83 14.32 5.68
C ASP A 245 27.03 13.05 6.01
N ARG A 246 25.78 12.96 5.53
CA ARG A 246 24.93 11.77 5.66
C ARG A 246 25.54 10.58 4.94
N VAL A 247 25.98 10.75 3.69
CA VAL A 247 26.63 9.68 2.92
C VAL A 247 27.93 9.25 3.59
N VAL A 248 28.76 10.19 4.02
CA VAL A 248 29.99 9.88 4.76
C VAL A 248 29.68 9.11 6.05
N TYR A 249 28.68 9.56 6.83
CA TYR A 249 28.26 8.84 8.03
C TYR A 249 27.82 7.39 7.72
N LEU A 250 26.99 7.18 6.70
CA LEU A 250 26.56 5.83 6.32
C LEU A 250 27.78 4.97 5.89
N LEU A 251 28.75 5.55 5.17
CA LEU A 251 29.97 4.86 4.79
C LEU A 251 30.86 4.51 6.00
N THR A 252 30.92 5.36 7.02
CA THR A 252 31.63 5.00 8.27
C THR A 252 30.96 3.86 9.03
N GLN A 253 29.67 3.62 8.80
CA GLN A 253 28.93 2.49 9.37
C GLN A 253 28.92 1.26 8.44
N TYR A 254 29.91 1.12 7.55
CA TYR A 254 29.92 0.12 6.47
C TYR A 254 29.63 -1.31 6.93
N GLN A 255 30.13 -1.71 8.10
CA GLN A 255 29.88 -3.06 8.66
C GLN A 255 28.38 -3.30 8.89
N GLN A 256 27.67 -2.33 9.46
CA GLN A 256 26.23 -2.43 9.65
C GLN A 256 25.46 -2.32 8.33
N ILE A 257 25.92 -1.49 7.38
CA ILE A 257 25.32 -1.39 6.06
C ILE A 257 25.46 -2.72 5.29
N ILE A 258 26.64 -3.37 5.33
CA ILE A 258 26.85 -4.71 4.75
C ILE A 258 25.88 -5.73 5.38
N LEU A 259 25.72 -5.67 6.71
CA LEU A 259 24.78 -6.54 7.41
C LEU A 259 23.32 -6.24 6.99
N MET A 260 22.93 -4.96 6.85
CA MET A 260 21.60 -4.58 6.33
C MET A 260 21.37 -5.13 4.93
N VAL A 261 22.37 -5.04 4.05
CA VAL A 261 22.29 -5.59 2.68
C VAL A 261 22.16 -7.11 2.72
N PHE A 262 22.94 -7.78 3.55
CA PHE A 262 22.82 -9.23 3.74
C PHE A 262 21.40 -9.63 4.17
N PHE A 263 20.85 -8.98 5.20
CA PHE A 263 19.49 -9.25 5.64
C PHE A 263 18.42 -8.83 4.62
N ALA A 264 18.69 -7.84 3.77
CA ALA A 264 17.79 -7.49 2.67
C ALA A 264 17.73 -8.54 1.56
N ILE A 265 18.81 -9.28 1.35
CA ILE A 265 18.86 -10.37 0.36
C ILE A 265 18.14 -11.64 0.86
N LEU A 266 18.10 -11.90 2.17
CA LEU A 266 17.52 -13.12 2.72
C LEU A 266 16.09 -13.44 2.18
N PRO A 267 15.12 -12.52 2.17
CA PRO A 267 13.79 -12.82 1.65
C PRO A 267 13.76 -13.07 0.12
N TRP A 268 14.83 -12.69 -0.61
CA TRP A 268 14.94 -12.90 -2.04
C TRP A 268 15.49 -14.28 -2.41
N ILE A 269 16.18 -14.97 -1.51
CA ILE A 269 16.82 -16.27 -1.80
C ILE A 269 15.79 -17.30 -2.31
N PRO A 270 14.64 -17.53 -1.64
CA PRO A 270 13.63 -18.45 -2.17
C PRO A 270 13.02 -17.99 -3.50
N GLN A 271 12.87 -16.68 -3.73
CA GLN A 271 12.39 -16.16 -5.00
C GLN A 271 13.38 -16.41 -6.13
N PHE A 272 14.67 -16.18 -5.92
CA PHE A 272 15.72 -16.49 -6.90
C PHE A 272 15.76 -17.98 -7.24
N TYR A 273 15.67 -18.84 -6.22
CA TYR A 273 15.62 -20.28 -6.41
C TYR A 273 14.38 -20.70 -7.20
N TYR A 274 13.20 -20.15 -6.90
CA TYR A 274 11.97 -20.38 -7.63
C TYR A 274 12.10 -19.99 -9.12
N TRP A 275 12.64 -18.83 -9.42
CA TRP A 275 12.86 -18.42 -10.82
C TRP A 275 13.86 -19.33 -11.52
N HIS A 276 14.98 -19.67 -10.86
CA HIS A 276 15.97 -20.57 -11.43
C HIS A 276 15.38 -21.94 -11.75
N LEU A 277 14.57 -22.47 -10.85
CA LEU A 277 13.90 -23.78 -11.02
C LEU A 277 12.97 -23.79 -12.24
N ASN A 278 12.23 -22.69 -12.48
CA ASN A 278 11.20 -22.63 -13.52
C ASN A 278 11.69 -22.06 -14.84
N THR A 279 12.79 -21.30 -14.87
CA THR A 279 13.25 -20.57 -16.07
C THR A 279 14.74 -20.75 -16.38
N GLY A 280 15.50 -21.43 -15.52
CA GLY A 280 16.97 -21.49 -15.59
C GLY A 280 17.68 -20.17 -15.24
N GLN A 281 16.95 -19.10 -14.94
CA GLN A 281 17.51 -17.76 -14.65
C GLN A 281 17.36 -17.44 -13.16
N TRP A 282 18.41 -16.91 -12.51
CA TRP A 282 18.34 -16.44 -11.12
C TRP A 282 17.52 -15.17 -10.93
N PHE A 283 17.41 -14.35 -11.97
CA PHE A 283 16.54 -13.19 -12.02
C PHE A 283 15.68 -13.24 -13.28
N TYR A 284 14.37 -13.24 -13.12
CA TYR A 284 13.43 -13.34 -14.23
C TYR A 284 12.36 -12.24 -14.14
N TYR A 285 12.09 -11.58 -15.27
CA TYR A 285 11.04 -10.58 -15.37
C TYR A 285 9.70 -11.24 -15.69
N SER A 286 8.90 -11.50 -14.65
CA SER A 286 7.65 -12.27 -14.75
C SER A 286 6.44 -11.49 -15.27
N TYR A 287 6.58 -10.21 -15.60
CA TYR A 287 5.49 -9.36 -16.09
C TYR A 287 5.31 -9.41 -17.63
N GLY A 288 6.08 -10.21 -18.33
CA GLY A 288 5.98 -10.35 -19.79
C GLY A 288 6.18 -9.04 -20.52
N ASP A 289 5.18 -8.63 -21.34
CA ASP A 289 5.24 -7.39 -22.14
C ASP A 289 4.91 -6.12 -21.36
N GLU A 290 4.51 -6.23 -20.11
CA GLU A 290 4.18 -5.07 -19.27
C GLU A 290 5.44 -4.29 -18.91
N LYS A 291 5.44 -2.96 -19.12
CA LYS A 291 6.64 -2.12 -18.95
C LYS A 291 6.34 -0.70 -18.49
N PHE A 292 7.39 0.00 -18.11
CA PHE A 292 7.31 1.42 -17.78
C PHE A 292 7.56 2.29 -19.01
N PHE A 293 6.77 3.35 -19.17
CA PHE A 293 6.92 4.37 -20.22
C PHE A 293 7.46 5.67 -19.62
N PHE A 294 8.71 5.67 -19.18
CA PHE A 294 9.33 6.81 -18.50
C PHE A 294 9.38 8.10 -19.36
N LEU A 295 9.40 8.00 -20.68
CA LEU A 295 9.37 9.18 -21.57
C LEU A 295 7.95 9.71 -21.82
N LYS A 296 6.90 8.96 -21.40
CA LYS A 296 5.49 9.34 -21.56
C LYS A 296 4.70 9.05 -20.26
N PRO A 297 5.12 9.60 -19.10
CA PRO A 297 4.45 9.32 -17.83
C PRO A 297 3.05 9.92 -17.82
N GLN A 298 2.07 9.17 -17.34
CA GLN A 298 0.66 9.57 -17.26
C GLN A 298 0.35 10.31 -15.95
N ILE A 299 1.20 11.25 -15.53
CA ILE A 299 1.12 11.94 -14.22
C ILE A 299 -0.21 12.69 -14.06
N ILE A 300 -0.63 13.44 -15.09
CA ILE A 300 -1.88 14.23 -15.04
C ILE A 300 -3.07 13.29 -14.90
N ASN A 301 -3.12 12.23 -15.69
CA ASN A 301 -4.17 11.22 -15.62
C ASN A 301 -4.16 10.51 -14.26
N GLY A 302 -3.00 10.10 -13.78
CA GLY A 302 -2.84 9.46 -12.48
C GLY A 302 -3.25 10.32 -11.30
N LEU A 303 -3.13 11.65 -11.41
CA LEU A 303 -3.51 12.58 -10.34
C LEU A 303 -4.97 13.04 -10.43
N TRP A 304 -5.51 13.35 -11.62
CA TRP A 304 -6.79 14.06 -11.76
C TRP A 304 -7.82 13.38 -12.66
N SER A 305 -7.50 12.28 -13.34
CA SER A 305 -8.48 11.60 -14.20
C SER A 305 -9.72 11.15 -13.44
N TYR A 306 -10.88 11.23 -14.07
CA TYR A 306 -12.13 10.64 -13.56
C TYR A 306 -12.06 9.12 -13.49
N ARG A 307 -11.21 8.46 -14.28
CA ARG A 307 -11.00 7.02 -14.23
C ARG A 307 -10.45 6.59 -12.87
N LYS A 308 -9.30 7.17 -12.41
CA LYS A 308 -8.58 6.75 -11.19
C LYS A 308 -7.74 7.85 -10.52
N GLY A 309 -7.96 9.11 -10.89
CA GLY A 309 -7.13 10.21 -10.39
C GLY A 309 -6.98 10.20 -8.86
N TRP A 310 -5.75 10.01 -8.40
CA TRP A 310 -5.47 9.88 -6.97
C TRP A 310 -5.99 11.06 -6.13
N LEU A 311 -5.79 12.30 -6.58
CA LEU A 311 -6.26 13.50 -5.88
C LEU A 311 -7.76 13.70 -5.98
N LEU A 312 -8.39 13.29 -7.10
CA LEU A 312 -9.84 13.38 -7.28
C LEU A 312 -10.58 12.47 -6.30
N TYR A 313 -10.08 11.25 -6.11
CA TYR A 313 -10.68 10.26 -5.23
C TYR A 313 -10.25 10.39 -3.77
N ASN A 314 -9.11 11.06 -3.51
CA ASN A 314 -8.59 11.30 -2.16
C ASN A 314 -8.32 12.79 -1.94
N PRO A 315 -9.35 13.65 -1.89
CA PRO A 315 -9.16 15.10 -1.82
C PRO A 315 -8.40 15.56 -0.56
N LEU A 316 -8.37 14.77 0.52
CA LEU A 316 -7.50 15.02 1.66
C LEU A 316 -6.03 15.22 1.24
N MET A 317 -5.59 14.53 0.17
CA MET A 317 -4.19 14.54 -0.26
C MET A 317 -3.74 15.89 -0.84
N TYR A 318 -4.65 16.78 -1.22
CA TYR A 318 -4.31 18.18 -1.50
C TYR A 318 -3.67 18.86 -0.27
N LEU A 319 -4.12 18.53 0.94
CA LEU A 319 -3.51 19.08 2.16
C LEU A 319 -2.06 18.63 2.34
N THR A 320 -1.70 17.43 1.85
CA THR A 320 -0.31 16.97 1.92
C THR A 320 0.60 17.77 0.99
N ILE A 321 0.09 18.25 -0.14
CA ILE A 321 0.81 19.15 -1.05
C ILE A 321 0.89 20.56 -0.45
N LEU A 322 -0.24 21.10 0.03
CA LEU A 322 -0.30 22.41 0.69
C LEU A 322 0.52 22.45 1.99
N GLY A 323 0.82 21.32 2.58
CA GLY A 323 1.66 21.18 3.75
C GLY A 323 3.17 21.31 3.50
N ILE A 324 3.62 21.27 2.23
CA ILE A 324 5.05 21.38 1.90
C ILE A 324 5.71 22.66 2.46
N PRO A 325 5.14 23.89 2.29
CA PRO A 325 5.68 25.09 2.91
C PRO A 325 5.70 25.04 4.45
N VAL A 326 4.72 24.35 5.04
CA VAL A 326 4.64 24.18 6.50
C VAL A 326 5.76 23.26 6.99
N LEU A 327 6.03 22.15 6.29
CA LEU A 327 7.19 21.29 6.58
C LEU A 327 8.49 22.07 6.46
N TRP A 328 8.68 22.83 5.38
CA TRP A 328 9.86 23.65 5.17
C TRP A 328 10.11 24.63 6.34
N LYS A 329 9.08 25.32 6.78
CA LYS A 329 9.19 26.35 7.81
C LYS A 329 9.34 25.78 9.23
N TYR A 330 8.61 24.70 9.55
CA TYR A 330 8.43 24.25 10.94
C TYR A 330 8.95 22.83 11.24
N ARG A 331 9.21 22.01 10.21
CA ARG A 331 9.64 20.61 10.36
C ARG A 331 10.64 20.20 9.28
N ARG A 332 11.69 20.99 9.10
CA ARG A 332 12.72 20.77 8.08
C ARG A 332 13.33 19.38 8.11
N SER A 333 13.47 18.78 9.27
CA SER A 333 13.95 17.40 9.43
C SER A 333 13.12 16.36 8.68
N LEU A 334 11.84 16.61 8.39
CA LEU A 334 10.96 15.75 7.62
C LEU A 334 10.80 16.19 6.16
N PHE A 335 11.21 17.43 5.85
CA PHE A 335 10.95 18.06 4.57
C PHE A 335 11.68 17.37 3.41
N TRP A 336 12.99 17.14 3.54
CA TRP A 336 13.78 16.65 2.42
C TRP A 336 13.41 15.24 2.00
N SER A 337 13.17 14.34 2.93
CA SER A 337 12.66 13.00 2.61
C SER A 337 11.30 13.06 1.91
N TYR A 338 10.41 13.96 2.35
CA TYR A 338 9.11 14.15 1.74
C TYR A 338 9.21 14.66 0.30
N VAL A 339 9.89 15.80 0.10
CA VAL A 339 9.91 16.52 -1.18
C VAL A 339 10.67 15.77 -2.29
N ILE A 340 11.51 14.81 -1.93
CA ILE A 340 12.23 13.97 -2.88
C ILE A 340 11.45 12.68 -3.17
N ILE A 341 10.95 11.98 -2.13
CA ILE A 341 10.19 10.73 -2.33
C ILE A 341 8.92 10.99 -3.12
N PHE A 342 8.15 12.02 -2.77
CA PHE A 342 6.82 12.25 -3.31
C PHE A 342 6.81 12.43 -4.84
N PRO A 343 7.53 13.39 -5.46
CA PRO A 343 7.53 13.54 -6.91
C PRO A 343 8.19 12.37 -7.64
N LEU A 344 9.27 11.80 -7.09
CA LEU A 344 9.93 10.67 -7.70
C LEU A 344 9.02 9.44 -7.73
N TYR A 345 8.29 9.20 -6.65
CA TYR A 345 7.34 8.10 -6.57
C TYR A 345 6.17 8.29 -7.55
N ILE A 346 5.58 9.49 -7.61
CA ILE A 346 4.54 9.85 -8.60
C ILE A 346 5.04 9.58 -10.02
N TYR A 347 6.24 10.05 -10.35
CA TYR A 347 6.81 9.87 -11.69
C TYR A 347 6.89 8.39 -12.06
N VAL A 348 7.43 7.55 -11.19
CA VAL A 348 7.61 6.13 -11.51
C VAL A 348 6.27 5.37 -11.48
N VAL A 349 5.41 5.62 -10.48
CA VAL A 349 4.08 4.99 -10.41
C VAL A 349 3.26 5.24 -11.67
N PHE A 350 3.21 6.49 -12.13
CA PHE A 350 2.41 6.85 -13.31
C PHE A 350 3.18 6.74 -14.63
N SER A 351 4.37 6.18 -14.61
CA SER A 351 5.07 5.68 -15.81
C SER A 351 4.70 4.24 -16.15
N TRP A 352 4.02 3.52 -15.27
CA TRP A 352 3.57 2.15 -15.52
C TRP A 352 2.53 2.13 -16.63
N TRP A 353 2.59 1.14 -17.53
CA TRP A 353 1.70 1.03 -18.69
C TRP A 353 0.22 1.11 -18.33
N CYS A 354 -0.19 0.44 -17.25
CA CYS A 354 -1.53 0.50 -16.67
C CYS A 354 -1.53 1.51 -15.49
N TRP A 355 -1.38 2.81 -15.79
CA TRP A 355 -1.30 3.87 -14.79
C TRP A 355 -2.49 3.91 -13.83
N TRP A 356 -3.65 3.37 -14.24
CA TRP A 356 -4.85 3.24 -13.41
C TRP A 356 -4.87 1.97 -12.56
N TYR A 357 -3.90 1.06 -12.73
CA TYR A 357 -3.74 -0.18 -11.93
C TYR A 357 -4.96 -1.11 -11.99
N GLY A 358 -5.56 -1.27 -13.17
CA GLY A 358 -6.68 -2.18 -13.41
C GLY A 358 -7.92 -1.87 -12.60
N GLY A 359 -8.67 -2.89 -12.24
CA GLY A 359 -9.81 -2.80 -11.32
C GLY A 359 -9.36 -2.38 -9.92
N SER A 360 -9.56 -1.11 -9.55
CA SER A 360 -9.06 -0.58 -8.28
C SER A 360 -9.87 0.62 -7.81
N TYR A 361 -9.66 1.06 -6.56
CA TYR A 361 -10.26 2.27 -6.01
C TYR A 361 -9.18 3.35 -5.79
N GLY A 362 -9.30 4.48 -6.50
CA GLY A 362 -8.65 5.75 -6.19
C GLY A 362 -7.12 5.77 -6.11
N GLY A 363 -6.38 5.31 -7.15
CA GLY A 363 -4.92 5.44 -7.21
C GLY A 363 -4.20 4.62 -6.13
N ARG A 364 -4.54 3.32 -6.05
CA ARG A 364 -4.10 2.40 -4.98
C ARG A 364 -2.59 2.36 -4.73
N ALA A 365 -1.78 2.52 -5.77
CA ALA A 365 -0.32 2.44 -5.64
C ALA A 365 0.29 3.54 -4.74
N MET A 366 -0.40 4.68 -4.57
CA MET A 366 0.06 5.77 -3.72
C MET A 366 -0.02 5.47 -2.22
N ILE A 367 -0.79 4.45 -1.81
CA ILE A 367 -0.93 4.05 -0.39
C ILE A 367 0.42 3.67 0.22
N ASP A 368 1.31 3.08 -0.57
CA ASP A 368 2.60 2.59 -0.09
C ASP A 368 3.46 3.70 0.53
N ILE A 369 3.33 4.96 0.06
CA ILE A 369 4.08 6.11 0.60
C ILE A 369 3.27 6.99 1.60
N TYR A 370 2.05 6.60 1.96
CA TYR A 370 1.26 7.34 2.96
C TYR A 370 1.98 7.55 4.30
N PRO A 371 2.86 6.63 4.77
CA PRO A 371 3.68 6.86 5.95
C PRO A 371 4.60 8.09 5.87
N VAL A 372 4.95 8.55 4.66
CA VAL A 372 5.69 9.81 4.45
C VAL A 372 4.74 10.97 4.23
N LEU A 373 3.65 10.77 3.48
CA LEU A 373 2.71 11.86 3.15
C LEU A 373 2.01 12.43 4.39
N ILE A 374 1.83 11.62 5.43
CA ILE A 374 1.23 12.07 6.70
C ILE A 374 2.05 13.16 7.40
N PHE A 375 3.35 13.32 7.09
CA PHE A 375 4.19 14.35 7.73
C PHE A 375 3.66 15.75 7.45
N ALA A 376 3.29 16.02 6.18
CA ALA A 376 2.76 17.31 5.78
C ALA A 376 1.37 17.56 6.37
N LEU A 377 0.52 16.53 6.39
CA LEU A 377 -0.80 16.59 7.03
C LEU A 377 -0.68 16.89 8.52
N ALA A 378 0.17 16.17 9.25
CA ALA A 378 0.42 16.38 10.67
C ALA A 378 0.99 17.77 10.95
N ALA A 379 1.86 18.29 10.08
CA ALA A 379 2.42 19.64 10.22
C ALA A 379 1.34 20.73 10.08
N ILE A 380 0.40 20.60 9.12
CA ILE A 380 -0.75 21.51 8.99
C ILE A 380 -1.61 21.44 10.26
N ILE A 381 -1.98 20.25 10.70
CA ILE A 381 -2.81 20.06 11.89
C ILE A 381 -2.11 20.69 13.13
N ASP A 382 -0.81 20.43 13.30
CA ASP A 382 -0.04 21.01 14.40
C ASP A 382 -0.05 22.55 14.32
N ARG A 383 0.02 23.12 13.13
CA ARG A 383 -0.05 24.58 12.95
C ARG A 383 -1.42 25.14 13.30
N ILE A 384 -2.50 24.49 12.87
CA ILE A 384 -3.88 24.88 13.23
C ILE A 384 -4.06 24.87 14.75
N PHE A 385 -3.51 23.89 15.46
CA PHE A 385 -3.59 23.82 16.92
C PHE A 385 -2.71 24.85 17.65
N ASN A 386 -1.72 25.41 16.96
CA ASN A 386 -0.83 26.45 17.50
C ASN A 386 -1.21 27.88 17.06
N LEU A 387 -2.39 28.07 16.44
CA LEU A 387 -2.89 29.41 16.11
C LEU A 387 -3.06 30.28 17.35
N GLU A 388 -2.80 31.58 17.19
CA GLU A 388 -3.00 32.60 18.19
C GLU A 388 -4.44 32.61 18.72
N ARG A 389 -4.64 33.21 19.91
CA ARG A 389 -5.93 33.22 20.60
C ARG A 389 -7.05 33.80 19.73
N SER A 390 -6.75 34.87 18.99
CA SER A 390 -7.66 35.55 18.04
C SER A 390 -8.12 34.66 16.88
N LEU A 391 -7.30 33.68 16.49
CA LEU A 391 -7.55 32.75 15.35
C LEU A 391 -8.04 31.38 15.82
N ARG A 392 -8.32 31.20 17.12
CA ARG A 392 -8.76 29.88 17.63
C ARG A 392 -10.05 29.37 17.01
N PHE A 393 -10.91 30.25 16.54
CA PHE A 393 -12.13 29.90 15.82
C PHE A 393 -11.84 28.97 14.62
N PHE A 394 -10.75 29.21 13.89
CA PHE A 394 -10.35 28.37 12.75
C PHE A 394 -10.09 26.91 13.11
N LYS A 395 -9.80 26.58 14.38
CA LYS A 395 -9.69 25.18 14.83
C LYS A 395 -11.02 24.45 14.73
N TYR A 396 -12.09 25.11 15.08
CA TYR A 396 -13.44 24.54 15.03
C TYR A 396 -13.96 24.51 13.59
N VAL A 397 -13.73 25.58 12.84
CA VAL A 397 -14.10 25.66 11.43
C VAL A 397 -13.39 24.58 10.61
N SER A 398 -12.12 24.27 10.88
CA SER A 398 -11.37 23.21 10.19
C SER A 398 -11.89 21.80 10.45
N MET A 399 -12.69 21.59 11.48
CA MET A 399 -13.35 20.29 11.70
C MET A 399 -14.43 20.00 10.67
N ILE A 400 -15.11 21.01 10.15
CA ILE A 400 -16.17 20.85 9.14
C ILE A 400 -15.62 20.18 7.88
N PRO A 401 -14.62 20.73 7.16
CA PRO A 401 -14.04 20.06 6.00
C PRO A 401 -13.44 18.69 6.33
N ALA A 402 -12.90 18.49 7.53
CA ALA A 402 -12.39 17.19 7.95
C ALA A 402 -13.51 16.12 7.97
N PHE A 403 -14.67 16.43 8.56
CA PHE A 403 -15.84 15.54 8.54
C PHE A 403 -16.39 15.36 7.13
N MET A 404 -16.44 16.42 6.32
CA MET A 404 -16.88 16.33 4.93
C MET A 404 -15.98 15.40 4.10
N LEU A 405 -14.66 15.42 4.30
CA LEU A 405 -13.73 14.55 3.60
C LEU A 405 -13.88 13.08 4.01
N ILE A 406 -14.13 12.81 5.30
CA ILE A 406 -14.43 11.46 5.79
C ILE A 406 -15.76 10.97 5.17
N TYR A 407 -16.82 11.77 5.28
CA TYR A 407 -18.13 11.44 4.69
C TYR A 407 -18.01 11.16 3.19
N TRP A 408 -17.28 12.02 2.47
CA TRP A 408 -17.06 11.88 1.04
C TRP A 408 -16.37 10.56 0.68
N ASN A 409 -15.31 10.22 1.38
CA ASN A 409 -14.61 8.94 1.15
C ASN A 409 -15.50 7.73 1.43
N ILE A 410 -16.27 7.76 2.53
CA ILE A 410 -17.20 6.66 2.86
C ILE A 410 -18.30 6.54 1.80
N LEU A 411 -18.86 7.66 1.32
CA LEU A 411 -19.84 7.67 0.23
C LEU A 411 -19.25 7.02 -1.04
N GLN A 412 -18.05 7.41 -1.43
CA GLN A 412 -17.39 6.82 -2.62
C GLN A 412 -17.11 5.32 -2.43
N ILE A 413 -16.75 4.87 -1.23
CA ILE A 413 -16.60 3.44 -0.94
C ILE A 413 -17.92 2.70 -1.13
N ILE A 414 -19.03 3.27 -0.67
CA ILE A 414 -20.37 2.69 -0.89
C ILE A 414 -20.68 2.61 -2.39
N GLN A 415 -20.45 3.70 -3.14
CA GLN A 415 -20.65 3.74 -4.59
C GLN A 415 -19.80 2.70 -5.32
N TYR A 416 -18.54 2.54 -4.92
CA TYR A 416 -17.61 1.58 -5.52
C TYR A 416 -18.04 0.12 -5.25
N ARG A 417 -18.44 -0.17 -4.02
CA ARG A 417 -18.94 -1.50 -3.65
C ARG A 417 -20.19 -1.94 -4.43
N HIS A 418 -21.04 -0.99 -4.77
CA HIS A 418 -22.24 -1.22 -5.57
C HIS A 418 -22.00 -1.04 -7.07
N THR A 419 -20.74 -0.97 -7.52
CA THR A 419 -20.30 -0.82 -8.91
C THR A 419 -20.73 0.48 -9.61
N PHE A 420 -21.46 1.38 -8.95
CA PHE A 420 -21.81 2.69 -9.52
C PHE A 420 -20.55 3.51 -9.79
N LEU A 421 -19.63 3.57 -8.85
CA LEU A 421 -18.28 4.03 -9.13
C LEU A 421 -17.51 2.86 -9.76
N HIS A 422 -17.48 2.84 -11.10
CA HIS A 422 -16.97 1.67 -11.84
C HIS A 422 -15.47 1.47 -11.63
N TYR A 423 -15.07 0.22 -11.57
CA TYR A 423 -13.69 -0.17 -11.20
C TYR A 423 -12.61 0.24 -12.22
N ASP A 424 -12.92 0.54 -13.51
CA ASP A 424 -11.95 0.99 -14.51
C ASP A 424 -12.50 1.89 -15.63
N SER A 425 -13.82 2.04 -15.74
CA SER A 425 -14.49 2.65 -16.92
C SER A 425 -15.10 4.04 -16.65
N MET A 426 -14.77 4.70 -15.52
CA MET A 426 -15.35 5.99 -15.18
C MET A 426 -14.98 7.08 -16.18
N THR A 427 -15.99 7.82 -16.64
CA THR A 427 -15.86 9.05 -17.41
C THR A 427 -16.22 10.28 -16.57
N LYS A 428 -15.98 11.49 -17.11
CA LYS A 428 -16.37 12.75 -16.47
C LYS A 428 -17.89 12.82 -16.26
N GLU A 429 -18.65 12.48 -17.29
CA GLU A 429 -20.11 12.51 -17.29
C GLU A 429 -20.70 11.53 -16.26
N ALA A 430 -20.18 10.30 -16.23
CA ALA A 430 -20.60 9.29 -15.26
C ALA A 430 -20.28 9.73 -13.82
N TYR A 431 -19.08 10.27 -13.58
CA TYR A 431 -18.67 10.74 -12.26
C TYR A 431 -19.59 11.85 -11.73
N TRP A 432 -19.89 12.88 -12.52
CA TRP A 432 -20.73 13.98 -12.08
C TRP A 432 -22.21 13.59 -11.97
N LYS A 433 -22.70 12.65 -12.78
CA LYS A 433 -24.05 12.11 -12.64
C LYS A 433 -24.24 11.34 -11.33
N LEU A 434 -23.18 10.67 -10.86
CA LEU A 434 -23.13 9.92 -9.60
C LEU A 434 -22.83 10.81 -8.39
N PHE A 435 -22.26 12.00 -8.59
CA PHE A 435 -21.74 12.85 -7.51
C PHE A 435 -22.78 13.10 -6.42
N GLY A 436 -22.39 12.84 -5.16
CA GLY A 436 -23.24 13.03 -3.98
C GLY A 436 -24.39 12.03 -3.81
N LYS A 437 -24.55 11.06 -4.69
CA LYS A 437 -25.65 10.08 -4.64
C LYS A 437 -25.10 8.70 -4.27
N PRO A 438 -25.67 7.99 -3.28
CA PRO A 438 -25.19 6.65 -2.91
C PRO A 438 -25.47 5.58 -3.97
N ALA A 439 -26.52 5.79 -4.80
CA ALA A 439 -26.94 4.89 -5.87
C ALA A 439 -27.65 5.67 -6.97
N LEU A 440 -27.79 5.04 -8.13
CA LEU A 440 -28.56 5.54 -9.27
C LEU A 440 -29.54 4.46 -9.72
N SER A 441 -30.78 4.88 -9.99
CA SER A 441 -31.83 4.02 -10.59
C SER A 441 -31.87 4.09 -12.11
N ASP A 442 -31.18 5.04 -12.72
CA ASP A 442 -31.19 5.31 -14.15
C ASP A 442 -30.28 4.34 -14.90
N THR A 443 -30.87 3.46 -15.72
CA THR A 443 -30.14 2.49 -16.54
C THR A 443 -29.27 3.16 -17.62
N ALA A 444 -29.63 4.37 -18.07
CA ALA A 444 -28.82 5.15 -19.02
C ALA A 444 -27.44 5.57 -18.45
N TYR A 445 -27.25 5.45 -17.13
CA TYR A 445 -25.95 5.69 -16.52
C TYR A 445 -24.84 4.78 -17.08
N TRP A 446 -25.14 3.51 -17.33
CA TRP A 446 -24.15 2.52 -17.77
C TRP A 446 -23.60 2.81 -19.18
N SER A 447 -24.37 3.49 -20.05
CA SER A 447 -23.90 3.93 -21.37
C SER A 447 -22.87 5.07 -21.32
N LEU A 448 -22.71 5.72 -20.16
CA LEU A 448 -21.71 6.77 -19.95
C LEU A 448 -20.33 6.21 -19.59
N LEU A 449 -20.21 4.92 -19.30
CA LEU A 449 -18.95 4.29 -18.96
C LEU A 449 -18.14 3.99 -20.23
N SER A 450 -16.81 4.17 -20.15
CA SER A 450 -15.89 3.90 -21.26
C SER A 450 -14.73 3.02 -20.77
N PRO A 451 -14.70 1.73 -21.13
CA PRO A 451 -13.63 0.83 -20.73
C PRO A 451 -12.30 1.26 -21.36
N PRO A 452 -11.17 1.07 -20.67
CA PRO A 452 -9.85 1.33 -21.23
C PRO A 452 -9.47 0.28 -22.27
N ASP A 453 -8.73 0.71 -23.29
CA ASP A 453 -8.09 -0.20 -24.23
C ASP A 453 -6.73 -0.67 -23.66
N TYR A 454 -6.74 -1.85 -23.05
CA TYR A 454 -5.55 -2.43 -22.42
C TYR A 454 -4.44 -2.74 -23.43
N GLU A 455 -4.77 -3.13 -24.67
CA GLU A 455 -3.76 -3.44 -25.69
C GLU A 455 -3.08 -2.18 -26.22
N LYS A 456 -3.80 -1.09 -26.41
CA LYS A 456 -3.19 0.21 -26.73
C LYS A 456 -2.28 0.68 -25.59
N ALA A 457 -2.74 0.57 -24.35
CA ALA A 457 -1.95 0.98 -23.19
C ALA A 457 -0.64 0.21 -23.06
N LYS A 458 -0.61 -1.12 -23.29
CA LYS A 458 0.61 -1.93 -23.32
C LYS A 458 1.62 -1.44 -24.37
N ARG A 459 1.16 -0.86 -25.47
CA ARG A 459 2.01 -0.27 -26.50
C ARG A 459 2.46 1.17 -26.18
N GLY A 460 1.96 1.76 -25.07
CA GLY A 460 2.23 3.16 -24.70
C GLY A 460 1.44 4.17 -25.53
N GLU A 461 0.32 3.75 -26.10
CA GLU A 461 -0.67 4.57 -26.79
C GLU A 461 -1.72 5.06 -25.79
N SER A 462 -2.59 6.00 -26.22
CA SER A 462 -3.69 6.45 -25.37
C SER A 462 -4.74 5.34 -25.23
N GLU A 463 -5.12 5.05 -23.99
CA GLU A 463 -6.20 4.11 -23.65
C GLU A 463 -7.61 4.71 -23.78
N TYR A 464 -7.70 5.99 -24.08
CA TYR A 464 -8.97 6.64 -24.38
C TYR A 464 -9.35 6.39 -25.85
N PRO A 465 -10.64 6.17 -26.13
CA PRO A 465 -11.12 6.00 -27.49
C PRO A 465 -10.89 7.23 -28.35
#